data_c404e9e84b577a327a5fe88bc73bdcfa
#
_entry.id   c404e9e84b577a327a5fe88bc73bdcfa
#
_cell.length_a   1.000
_cell.length_b   1.000
_cell.length_c   1.000
_cell.angle_alpha   90.00
_cell.angle_beta   90.00
_cell.angle_gamma   90.00
#
_symmetry.space_group_name_H-M   'P 1'
#
loop_
_entity.id
_entity.type
_entity.pdbx_description
1 polymer ?
#
loop_
_entity_poly.entity_id
_entity_poly.type
_entity_poly.pdbx_seq_one_letter_code
_entity_poly.pdbx_strand_id
1 'polypeptide(L)'
;MPPPPEIAARGFILHDLGSQQTLAVRQPDQAVPPASLTKLMTAYLVYQAVDAGQLRLEDTLPVSERAWQAAIGSGARALAAAGARLTVAELLQGMAVLGANDAAVALAEGVAGSVDDFVARMNRQAQVFGLKATQFRNPDGRAVSGQASTPRELAWIAVRLLTDFPQALTHYRQPALTLGGVRQASINLLLLRDPSVDGLQVAYADRLGYAMAATSRRPVGGSERRLVALVVGTPSAQARATETQKLLNWGYSGFDVVRLFAAGQAVSTAPVWKGSARSVPLGRTQASLVAVPRGQAARIQPTLT
;
A
#
# COMPACT_ATOMS: atom_id res chain seq x y z
N MET A 1 14.10 -17.12 13.33
CA MET A 1 13.62 -16.77 11.98
C MET A 1 14.77 -16.93 11.01
N PRO A 2 14.57 -17.39 9.74
CA PRO A 2 15.63 -17.42 8.76
C PRO A 2 16.12 -15.98 8.53
N PRO A 3 17.43 -15.76 8.35
CA PRO A 3 17.93 -14.43 8.04
C PRO A 3 17.42 -13.98 6.67
N PRO A 4 17.03 -12.71 6.49
CA PRO A 4 16.67 -12.19 5.18
C PRO A 4 17.91 -12.20 4.26
N PRO A 5 17.71 -12.28 2.93
CA PRO A 5 18.83 -12.18 2.01
C PRO A 5 19.47 -10.78 2.12
N GLU A 6 20.67 -10.68 1.62
CA GLU A 6 21.28 -9.36 1.48
C GLU A 6 20.49 -8.53 0.47
N ILE A 7 19.90 -7.43 0.94
CA ILE A 7 19.11 -6.47 0.16
C ILE A 7 19.92 -5.17 0.06
N ALA A 8 20.25 -4.76 -1.17
CA ALA A 8 20.98 -3.52 -1.45
C ALA A 8 20.04 -2.29 -1.34
N ALA A 9 19.56 -2.04 -0.13
CA ALA A 9 18.66 -0.94 0.23
C ALA A 9 19.00 -0.41 1.62
N ARG A 10 18.69 0.86 1.90
CA ARG A 10 18.84 1.41 3.25
C ARG A 10 17.91 0.79 4.25
N GLY A 11 16.65 0.66 3.88
CA GLY A 11 15.64 0.10 4.74
C GLY A 11 14.63 -0.75 3.96
N PHE A 12 14.02 -1.69 4.66
CA PHE A 12 12.93 -2.49 4.10
C PHE A 12 12.02 -3.06 5.18
N ILE A 13 10.81 -3.40 4.77
CA ILE A 13 9.84 -4.18 5.53
C ILE A 13 9.22 -5.21 4.59
N LEU A 14 9.06 -6.43 5.09
CA LEU A 14 8.22 -7.45 4.48
C LEU A 14 7.13 -7.85 5.44
N HIS A 15 5.87 -7.71 5.02
CA HIS A 15 4.69 -8.03 5.80
C HIS A 15 3.84 -9.08 5.09
N ASP A 16 3.36 -10.06 5.84
CA ASP A 16 2.40 -11.07 5.37
C ASP A 16 0.99 -10.63 5.73
N LEU A 17 0.19 -10.38 4.70
CA LEU A 17 -1.16 -9.84 4.90
C LEU A 17 -2.12 -10.86 5.50
N GLY A 18 -1.92 -12.15 5.24
CA GLY A 18 -2.77 -13.22 5.76
C GLY A 18 -2.56 -13.48 7.25
N SER A 19 -1.30 -13.61 7.67
CA SER A 19 -0.95 -13.82 9.08
C SER A 19 -0.83 -12.52 9.89
N GLN A 20 -0.85 -11.36 9.24
CA GLN A 20 -0.64 -10.04 9.84
C GLN A 20 0.73 -9.92 10.55
N GLN A 21 1.74 -10.64 10.07
CA GLN A 21 3.07 -10.67 10.66
C GLN A 21 4.08 -9.92 9.80
N THR A 22 4.97 -9.19 10.47
CA THR A 22 6.18 -8.65 9.83
C THR A 22 7.25 -9.73 9.83
N LEU A 23 7.66 -10.16 8.63
CA LEU A 23 8.60 -11.26 8.43
C LEU A 23 10.06 -10.80 8.48
N ALA A 24 10.33 -9.59 8.00
CA ALA A 24 11.68 -9.01 8.02
C ALA A 24 11.63 -7.48 8.04
N VAL A 25 12.63 -6.88 8.67
CA VAL A 25 12.81 -5.42 8.74
C VAL A 25 14.30 -5.06 8.71
N ARG A 26 14.58 -3.88 8.12
CA ARG A 26 15.84 -3.16 8.26
C ARG A 26 15.54 -1.67 8.36
N GLN A 27 16.03 -1.01 9.38
CA GLN A 27 15.84 0.42 9.66
C GLN A 27 14.38 0.89 9.47
N PRO A 28 13.41 0.17 10.07
CA PRO A 28 12.00 0.42 9.80
C PRO A 28 11.51 1.78 10.30
N ASP A 29 12.16 2.34 11.32
CA ASP A 29 11.73 3.57 12.00
C ASP A 29 12.62 4.78 11.68
N GLN A 30 13.54 4.64 10.72
CA GLN A 30 14.34 5.76 10.24
C GLN A 30 13.45 6.78 9.51
N ALA A 31 13.53 8.04 9.91
CA ALA A 31 12.79 9.11 9.25
C ALA A 31 13.28 9.30 7.80
N VAL A 32 12.33 9.33 6.87
CA VAL A 32 12.56 9.52 5.44
C VAL A 32 11.51 10.48 4.85
N PRO A 33 11.85 11.24 3.79
CA PRO A 33 10.83 11.90 2.99
C PRO A 33 9.98 10.82 2.29
N PRO A 34 8.64 10.86 2.37
CA PRO A 34 7.80 9.83 1.75
C PRO A 34 7.83 9.88 0.22
N ALA A 35 8.15 11.01 -0.38
CA ALA A 35 8.11 11.24 -1.83
C ALA A 35 6.78 10.70 -2.41
N SER A 36 6.78 10.11 -3.60
CA SER A 36 5.56 9.58 -4.23
C SER A 36 4.89 8.42 -3.46
N LEU A 37 5.49 7.85 -2.41
CA LEU A 37 4.79 6.93 -1.51
C LEU A 37 3.66 7.63 -0.73
N THR A 38 3.68 8.97 -0.62
CA THR A 38 2.55 9.81 -0.15
C THR A 38 1.24 9.46 -0.86
N LYS A 39 1.31 9.11 -2.15
CA LYS A 39 0.14 8.76 -2.97
C LYS A 39 -0.62 7.52 -2.49
N LEU A 40 -0.02 6.70 -1.64
CA LEU A 40 -0.72 5.60 -0.96
C LEU A 40 -1.81 6.15 -0.02
N MET A 41 -1.52 7.22 0.74
CA MET A 41 -2.51 7.87 1.59
C MET A 41 -3.54 8.63 0.75
N THR A 42 -3.11 9.25 -0.34
CA THR A 42 -4.03 9.90 -1.28
C THR A 42 -5.00 8.90 -1.88
N ALA A 43 -4.52 7.75 -2.37
CA ALA A 43 -5.37 6.67 -2.85
C ALA A 43 -6.33 6.18 -1.77
N TYR A 44 -5.83 5.96 -0.55
CA TYR A 44 -6.64 5.51 0.57
C TYR A 44 -7.86 6.43 0.81
N LEU A 45 -7.64 7.74 0.89
CA LEU A 45 -8.71 8.71 1.12
C LEU A 45 -9.68 8.83 -0.05
N VAL A 46 -9.19 8.67 -1.28
CA VAL A 46 -10.06 8.65 -2.47
C VAL A 46 -10.96 7.43 -2.44
N TYR A 47 -10.42 6.22 -2.16
CA TYR A 47 -11.24 5.01 -2.05
C TYR A 47 -12.19 5.09 -0.85
N GLN A 48 -11.79 5.71 0.25
CA GLN A 48 -12.67 5.97 1.39
C GLN A 48 -13.86 6.85 0.98
N ALA A 49 -13.62 7.91 0.18
CA ALA A 49 -14.68 8.78 -0.33
C ALA A 49 -15.60 8.05 -1.31
N VAL A 50 -15.06 7.16 -2.15
CA VAL A 50 -15.84 6.33 -3.07
C VAL A 50 -16.71 5.33 -2.30
N ASP A 51 -16.16 4.64 -1.32
CA ASP A 51 -16.87 3.67 -0.48
C ASP A 51 -18.00 4.33 0.35
N ALA A 52 -17.76 5.57 0.80
CA ALA A 52 -18.76 6.39 1.48
C ALA A 52 -19.81 7.02 0.55
N GLY A 53 -19.76 6.80 -0.77
CA GLY A 53 -20.67 7.37 -1.75
C GLY A 53 -20.52 8.89 -1.95
N GLN A 54 -19.45 9.50 -1.45
CA GLN A 54 -19.15 10.93 -1.63
C GLN A 54 -18.61 11.25 -3.03
N LEU A 55 -18.06 10.25 -3.70
CA LEU A 55 -17.47 10.34 -5.03
C LEU A 55 -17.72 9.02 -5.78
N ARG A 56 -17.90 9.07 -7.09
CA ARG A 56 -18.00 7.87 -7.93
C ARG A 56 -16.83 7.80 -8.90
N LEU A 57 -16.47 6.60 -9.32
CA LEU A 57 -15.35 6.40 -10.25
C LEU A 57 -15.59 7.07 -11.61
N GLU A 58 -16.86 7.21 -12.00
CA GLU A 58 -17.31 7.84 -13.26
C GLU A 58 -17.42 9.37 -13.17
N ASP A 59 -17.42 9.94 -11.96
CA ASP A 59 -17.47 11.39 -11.78
C ASP A 59 -16.23 12.03 -12.40
N THR A 60 -16.43 13.17 -13.10
CA THR A 60 -15.31 13.88 -13.74
C THR A 60 -14.85 15.05 -12.88
N LEU A 61 -13.55 15.14 -12.67
CA LEU A 61 -12.88 16.20 -11.91
C LEU A 61 -12.04 17.07 -12.86
N PRO A 62 -11.99 18.39 -12.65
CA PRO A 62 -11.10 19.26 -13.42
C PRO A 62 -9.64 19.07 -12.98
N VAL A 63 -8.72 19.10 -13.93
CA VAL A 63 -7.30 19.31 -13.66
C VAL A 63 -7.09 20.82 -13.50
N SER A 64 -7.05 21.29 -12.27
CA SER A 64 -6.84 22.71 -11.97
C SER A 64 -5.46 23.18 -12.41
N GLU A 65 -5.26 24.50 -12.50
CA GLU A 65 -3.94 25.08 -12.72
C GLU A 65 -2.93 24.61 -11.65
N ARG A 66 -3.36 24.54 -10.37
CA ARG A 66 -2.54 24.02 -9.27
C ARG A 66 -2.13 22.55 -9.49
N ALA A 67 -3.07 21.72 -9.97
CA ALA A 67 -2.80 20.33 -10.30
C ALA A 67 -1.79 20.23 -11.45
N TRP A 68 -2.00 20.94 -12.54
CA TRP A 68 -1.07 20.95 -13.67
C TRP A 68 0.32 21.44 -13.28
N GLN A 69 0.43 22.51 -12.50
CA GLN A 69 1.69 23.02 -11.96
C GLN A 69 2.39 21.99 -11.05
N ALA A 70 1.65 21.14 -10.37
CA ALA A 70 2.23 20.07 -9.55
C ALA A 70 3.00 19.03 -10.39
N ALA A 71 2.56 18.76 -11.62
CA ALA A 71 3.27 17.85 -12.53
C ALA A 71 4.51 18.55 -13.11
N ILE A 72 4.34 19.68 -13.81
CA ILE A 72 5.45 20.33 -14.52
C ILE A 72 6.54 20.85 -13.59
N GLY A 73 6.18 21.37 -12.42
CA GLY A 73 7.11 21.85 -11.40
C GLY A 73 7.97 20.73 -10.76
N SER A 74 7.62 19.48 -10.96
CA SER A 74 8.41 18.33 -10.53
C SER A 74 9.31 17.74 -11.63
N GLY A 75 9.31 18.34 -12.83
CA GLY A 75 9.97 17.77 -14.00
C GLY A 75 9.29 16.53 -14.59
N ALA A 76 8.11 16.16 -14.07
CA ALA A 76 7.31 15.08 -14.61
C ALA A 76 6.38 15.57 -15.74
N ARG A 77 6.01 14.66 -16.63
CA ARG A 77 4.99 14.95 -17.63
C ARG A 77 3.62 14.99 -16.96
N ALA A 78 2.85 16.04 -17.21
CA ALA A 78 1.46 16.11 -16.78
C ALA A 78 0.61 15.02 -17.46
N LEU A 79 -0.34 14.48 -16.73
CA LEU A 79 -1.31 13.50 -17.26
C LEU A 79 -2.23 14.20 -18.27
N ALA A 80 -2.65 15.42 -17.95
CA ALA A 80 -3.51 16.24 -18.80
C ALA A 80 -3.17 17.72 -18.68
N ALA A 81 -3.66 18.54 -19.65
CA ALA A 81 -3.53 19.98 -19.59
C ALA A 81 -4.43 20.58 -18.49
N ALA A 82 -4.09 21.78 -18.04
CA ALA A 82 -4.95 22.56 -17.16
C ALA A 82 -6.33 22.79 -17.81
N GLY A 83 -7.39 22.66 -17.02
CA GLY A 83 -8.78 22.77 -17.49
C GLY A 83 -9.35 21.48 -18.09
N ALA A 84 -8.53 20.47 -18.41
CA ALA A 84 -9.04 19.16 -18.82
C ALA A 84 -9.89 18.52 -17.72
N ARG A 85 -10.85 17.71 -18.10
CA ARG A 85 -11.67 16.93 -17.16
C ARG A 85 -11.42 15.46 -17.37
N LEU A 86 -11.07 14.77 -16.29
CA LEU A 86 -10.83 13.32 -16.27
C LEU A 86 -11.75 12.68 -15.24
N THR A 87 -12.12 11.44 -15.49
CA THR A 87 -12.86 10.66 -14.49
C THR A 87 -11.97 10.33 -13.28
N VAL A 88 -12.58 10.10 -12.13
CA VAL A 88 -11.86 9.65 -10.92
C VAL A 88 -11.08 8.37 -11.22
N ALA A 89 -11.64 7.44 -12.01
CA ALA A 89 -10.95 6.22 -12.44
C ALA A 89 -9.70 6.52 -13.28
N GLU A 90 -9.76 7.43 -14.25
CA GLU A 90 -8.60 7.83 -15.06
C GLU A 90 -7.52 8.51 -14.23
N LEU A 91 -7.91 9.37 -13.28
CA LEU A 91 -6.98 10.03 -12.36
C LEU A 91 -6.30 9.00 -11.42
N LEU A 92 -7.07 8.06 -10.84
CA LEU A 92 -6.52 6.97 -10.03
C LEU A 92 -5.55 6.11 -10.84
N GLN A 93 -5.90 5.78 -12.09
CA GLN A 93 -5.02 5.02 -12.96
C GLN A 93 -3.76 5.81 -13.35
N GLY A 94 -3.89 7.11 -13.68
CA GLY A 94 -2.75 7.99 -13.93
C GLY A 94 -1.80 8.07 -12.74
N MET A 95 -2.35 8.22 -11.54
CA MET A 95 -1.58 8.25 -10.30
C MET A 95 -0.87 6.91 -10.03
N ALA A 96 -1.56 5.77 -10.23
CA ALA A 96 -1.04 4.44 -9.94
C ALA A 96 0.00 3.97 -10.98
N VAL A 97 -0.27 4.17 -12.27
CA VAL A 97 0.54 3.66 -13.39
C VAL A 97 1.73 4.57 -13.70
N LEU A 98 1.50 5.88 -13.71
CA LEU A 98 2.49 6.87 -14.12
C LEU A 98 3.08 7.68 -12.96
N GLY A 99 2.51 7.54 -11.76
CA GLY A 99 2.90 8.36 -10.60
C GLY A 99 2.50 9.83 -10.76
N ALA A 100 1.47 10.13 -11.55
CA ALA A 100 1.06 11.48 -11.95
C ALA A 100 0.73 12.36 -10.73
N ASN A 101 1.41 13.52 -10.63
CA ASN A 101 1.23 14.46 -9.54
C ASN A 101 -0.04 15.31 -9.72
N ASP A 102 -0.34 15.71 -10.95
CA ASP A 102 -1.57 16.41 -11.30
C ASP A 102 -2.81 15.58 -10.95
N ALA A 103 -2.78 14.27 -11.23
CA ALA A 103 -3.84 13.36 -10.84
C ALA A 103 -4.03 13.32 -9.31
N ALA A 104 -2.94 13.25 -8.55
CA ALA A 104 -3.02 13.24 -7.08
C ALA A 104 -3.62 14.55 -6.53
N VAL A 105 -3.27 15.69 -7.11
CA VAL A 105 -3.80 17.00 -6.70
C VAL A 105 -5.27 17.16 -7.13
N ALA A 106 -5.63 16.78 -8.36
CA ALA A 106 -7.02 16.85 -8.83
C ALA A 106 -7.95 15.96 -8.00
N LEU A 107 -7.50 14.75 -7.65
CA LEU A 107 -8.23 13.85 -6.74
C LEU A 107 -8.40 14.48 -5.35
N ALA A 108 -7.36 15.09 -4.81
CA ALA A 108 -7.41 15.75 -3.51
C ALA A 108 -8.43 16.91 -3.50
N GLU A 109 -8.42 17.74 -4.51
CA GLU A 109 -9.39 18.83 -4.68
C GLU A 109 -10.83 18.28 -4.83
N GLY A 110 -11.00 17.21 -5.60
CA GLY A 110 -12.31 16.58 -5.80
C GLY A 110 -12.90 15.97 -4.52
N VAL A 111 -12.05 15.39 -3.65
CA VAL A 111 -12.49 14.77 -2.40
C VAL A 111 -12.75 15.78 -1.29
N ALA A 112 -11.95 16.84 -1.21
CA ALA A 112 -11.96 17.76 -0.08
C ALA A 112 -12.29 19.21 -0.42
N GLY A 113 -12.46 19.56 -1.68
CA GLY A 113 -12.69 20.91 -2.16
C GLY A 113 -11.42 21.73 -2.25
N SER A 114 -10.38 21.42 -1.48
CA SER A 114 -9.07 22.06 -1.55
C SER A 114 -7.95 21.10 -1.18
N VAL A 115 -6.72 21.40 -1.65
CA VAL A 115 -5.52 20.64 -1.25
C VAL A 115 -5.27 20.75 0.25
N ASP A 116 -5.51 21.90 0.84
CA ASP A 116 -5.22 22.15 2.25
C ASP A 116 -6.17 21.36 3.17
N ASP A 117 -7.44 21.28 2.83
CA ASP A 117 -8.42 20.44 3.53
C ASP A 117 -8.12 18.96 3.33
N PHE A 118 -7.66 18.56 2.13
CA PHE A 118 -7.24 17.20 1.88
C PHE A 118 -6.01 16.81 2.73
N VAL A 119 -5.00 17.67 2.80
CA VAL A 119 -3.82 17.48 3.65
C VAL A 119 -4.22 17.37 5.12
N ALA A 120 -5.18 18.17 5.58
CA ALA A 120 -5.73 18.05 6.92
C ALA A 120 -6.39 16.66 7.13
N ARG A 121 -7.14 16.14 6.12
CA ARG A 121 -7.69 14.76 6.16
C ARG A 121 -6.58 13.70 6.18
N MET A 122 -5.52 13.85 5.37
CA MET A 122 -4.38 12.93 5.37
C MET A 122 -3.75 12.82 6.77
N ASN A 123 -3.53 13.94 7.44
CA ASN A 123 -2.92 13.95 8.76
C ASN A 123 -3.87 13.40 9.84
N ARG A 124 -5.16 13.67 9.76
CA ARG A 124 -6.16 13.02 10.63
C ARG A 124 -6.17 11.51 10.44
N GLN A 125 -6.11 11.05 9.18
CA GLN A 125 -6.07 9.61 8.90
C GLN A 125 -4.78 8.96 9.40
N ALA A 126 -3.65 9.67 9.30
CA ALA A 126 -2.39 9.22 9.88
C ALA A 126 -2.51 9.04 11.41
N GLN A 127 -3.17 9.96 12.11
CA GLN A 127 -3.46 9.83 13.54
C GLN A 127 -4.37 8.62 13.85
N VAL A 128 -5.43 8.42 13.06
CA VAL A 128 -6.32 7.24 13.18
C VAL A 128 -5.55 5.93 13.01
N PHE A 129 -4.57 5.92 12.12
CA PHE A 129 -3.68 4.76 11.93
C PHE A 129 -2.58 4.62 12.99
N GLY A 130 -2.45 5.58 13.91
CA GLY A 130 -1.41 5.59 14.92
C GLY A 130 -0.01 5.93 14.38
N LEU A 131 0.08 6.60 13.21
CA LEU A 131 1.33 6.97 12.58
C LEU A 131 1.93 8.21 13.25
N LYS A 132 2.87 8.01 14.15
CA LYS A 132 3.41 9.10 15.00
C LYS A 132 4.54 9.89 14.33
N ALA A 133 5.20 9.29 13.35
CA ALA A 133 6.33 9.89 12.62
C ALA A 133 5.93 10.38 11.22
N THR A 134 4.66 10.24 10.82
CA THR A 134 4.16 10.66 9.52
C THR A 134 3.49 12.02 9.60
N GLN A 135 3.97 12.93 8.77
CA GLN A 135 3.39 14.25 8.56
C GLN A 135 3.30 14.53 7.05
N PHE A 136 2.11 14.74 6.54
CA PHE A 136 1.85 15.14 5.16
C PHE A 136 1.74 16.65 5.01
N ARG A 137 2.20 17.17 3.86
CA ARG A 137 2.11 18.60 3.47
C ARG A 137 1.53 18.79 2.07
N ASN A 138 1.43 17.73 1.30
CA ASN A 138 0.80 17.71 -0.02
C ASN A 138 0.30 16.30 -0.35
N PRO A 139 -0.60 16.13 -1.35
CA PRO A 139 -1.13 14.81 -1.72
C PRO A 139 -0.25 14.03 -2.69
N ASP A 140 0.73 14.66 -3.33
CA ASP A 140 1.52 14.11 -4.43
C ASP A 140 2.94 13.66 -4.03
N GLY A 141 3.43 14.11 -2.87
CA GLY A 141 4.73 13.73 -2.34
C GLY A 141 5.90 14.54 -2.86
N ARG A 142 5.67 15.69 -3.50
CA ARG A 142 6.75 16.63 -3.86
C ARG A 142 7.48 17.11 -2.59
N ALA A 143 8.77 17.39 -2.75
CA ALA A 143 9.60 17.83 -1.64
C ALA A 143 9.08 19.13 -1.05
N VAL A 144 8.84 19.12 0.26
CA VAL A 144 8.44 20.29 1.04
C VAL A 144 8.90 20.11 2.48
N SER A 145 9.29 21.20 3.13
CA SER A 145 9.73 21.19 4.52
C SER A 145 8.64 20.65 5.46
N GLY A 146 9.04 19.81 6.41
CA GLY A 146 8.14 19.23 7.40
C GLY A 146 7.29 18.05 6.90
N GLN A 147 7.51 17.55 5.67
CA GLN A 147 6.93 16.29 5.19
C GLN A 147 7.86 15.14 5.50
N ALA A 148 7.41 14.19 6.29
CA ALA A 148 8.23 13.06 6.76
C ALA A 148 7.35 11.82 7.00
N SER A 149 7.99 10.65 7.02
CA SER A 149 7.41 9.37 7.42
C SER A 149 8.53 8.40 7.78
N THR A 150 8.19 7.14 8.02
CA THR A 150 9.14 6.04 8.19
C THR A 150 8.78 4.86 7.28
N PRO A 151 9.72 3.96 6.97
CA PRO A 151 9.41 2.74 6.23
C PRO A 151 8.27 1.93 6.86
N ARG A 152 8.24 1.80 8.20
CA ARG A 152 7.16 1.11 8.91
C ARG A 152 5.79 1.72 8.64
N GLU A 153 5.69 3.04 8.78
CA GLU A 153 4.42 3.72 8.65
C GLU A 153 3.93 3.77 7.20
N LEU A 154 4.84 3.93 6.24
CA LEU A 154 4.51 3.82 4.81
C LEU A 154 4.05 2.40 4.42
N ALA A 155 4.70 1.35 4.96
CA ALA A 155 4.26 -0.02 4.76
C ALA A 155 2.88 -0.26 5.37
N TRP A 156 2.62 0.32 6.54
CA TRP A 156 1.30 0.22 7.19
C TRP A 156 0.20 0.89 6.36
N ILE A 157 0.46 2.05 5.76
CA ILE A 157 -0.50 2.70 4.83
C ILE A 157 -0.80 1.76 3.63
N ALA A 158 0.23 1.11 3.07
CA ALA A 158 0.03 0.15 1.98
C ALA A 158 -0.80 -1.07 2.43
N VAL A 159 -0.54 -1.61 3.62
CA VAL A 159 -1.33 -2.70 4.22
C VAL A 159 -2.79 -2.27 4.41
N ARG A 160 -3.03 -1.08 4.97
CA ARG A 160 -4.40 -0.56 5.16
C ARG A 160 -5.12 -0.35 3.84
N LEU A 161 -4.44 0.21 2.82
CA LEU A 161 -5.03 0.38 1.49
C LEU A 161 -5.51 -0.97 0.92
N LEU A 162 -4.70 -2.01 1.03
CA LEU A 162 -5.03 -3.34 0.52
C LEU A 162 -6.08 -4.09 1.34
N THR A 163 -6.13 -3.83 2.65
CA THR A 163 -7.07 -4.49 3.56
C THR A 163 -8.45 -3.87 3.46
N ASP A 164 -8.51 -2.54 3.47
CA ASP A 164 -9.77 -1.80 3.52
C ASP A 164 -10.37 -1.61 2.11
N PHE A 165 -9.52 -1.47 1.10
CA PHE A 165 -9.91 -1.20 -0.29
C PHE A 165 -9.18 -2.10 -1.29
N PRO A 166 -9.38 -3.43 -1.26
CA PRO A 166 -8.68 -4.37 -2.16
C PRO A 166 -8.94 -4.08 -3.65
N GLN A 167 -10.05 -3.42 -3.98
CA GLN A 167 -10.37 -2.95 -5.34
C GLN A 167 -9.36 -1.94 -5.90
N ALA A 168 -8.55 -1.29 -5.06
CA ALA A 168 -7.47 -0.40 -5.49
C ALA A 168 -6.50 -1.08 -6.47
N LEU A 169 -6.30 -2.37 -6.31
CA LEU A 169 -5.45 -3.17 -7.20
C LEU A 169 -5.91 -3.14 -8.66
N THR A 170 -7.17 -2.86 -8.94
CA THR A 170 -7.68 -2.71 -10.31
C THR A 170 -6.90 -1.64 -11.08
N HIS A 171 -6.51 -0.55 -10.42
CA HIS A 171 -5.71 0.52 -11.02
C HIS A 171 -4.20 0.24 -10.94
N TYR A 172 -3.72 -0.29 -9.82
CA TYR A 172 -2.28 -0.52 -9.62
C TYR A 172 -1.68 -1.66 -10.46
N ARG A 173 -2.47 -2.70 -10.79
CA ARG A 173 -2.01 -3.85 -11.59
C ARG A 173 -1.90 -3.58 -13.10
N GLN A 174 -2.24 -2.38 -13.57
CA GLN A 174 -2.23 -2.06 -14.99
C GLN A 174 -0.79 -1.90 -15.52
N PRO A 175 -0.37 -2.66 -16.54
CA PRO A 175 0.98 -2.59 -17.09
C PRO A 175 1.22 -1.33 -17.93
N ALA A 176 0.15 -0.64 -18.32
CA ALA A 176 0.19 0.60 -19.07
C ALA A 176 -1.12 1.37 -18.92
N LEU A 177 -1.05 2.68 -19.17
CA LEU A 177 -2.21 3.56 -19.32
C LEU A 177 -2.27 4.03 -20.77
N THR A 178 -3.46 4.02 -21.37
CA THR A 178 -3.74 4.68 -22.65
C THR A 178 -4.67 5.86 -22.39
N LEU A 179 -4.19 7.08 -22.65
CA LEU A 179 -4.97 8.30 -22.48
C LEU A 179 -4.77 9.17 -23.75
N GLY A 180 -5.88 9.68 -24.32
CA GLY A 180 -5.83 10.48 -25.54
C GLY A 180 -5.14 9.74 -26.70
N GLY A 181 -5.28 8.43 -26.80
CA GLY A 181 -4.62 7.60 -27.82
C GLY A 181 -3.13 7.30 -27.59
N VAL A 182 -2.52 7.87 -26.55
CA VAL A 182 -1.10 7.65 -26.21
C VAL A 182 -0.99 6.57 -25.13
N ARG A 183 -0.31 5.46 -25.48
CA ARG A 183 -0.01 4.38 -24.55
C ARG A 183 1.30 4.65 -23.82
N GLN A 184 1.28 4.61 -22.50
CA GLN A 184 2.43 4.81 -21.61
C GLN A 184 2.58 3.60 -20.69
N ALA A 185 3.78 3.02 -20.62
CA ALA A 185 4.06 1.89 -19.75
C ALA A 185 4.09 2.32 -18.27
N SER A 186 3.76 1.38 -17.39
CA SER A 186 3.89 1.58 -15.94
C SER A 186 5.34 1.85 -15.55
N ILE A 187 5.51 2.80 -14.63
CA ILE A 187 6.80 3.09 -13.99
C ILE A 187 7.21 2.05 -12.95
N ASN A 188 6.33 1.10 -12.65
CA ASN A 188 6.61 -0.05 -11.79
C ASN A 188 7.22 -1.18 -12.62
N LEU A 189 8.55 -1.20 -12.71
CA LEU A 189 9.29 -2.21 -13.49
C LEU A 189 9.08 -3.64 -12.97
N LEU A 190 8.75 -3.81 -11.69
CA LEU A 190 8.53 -5.14 -11.11
C LEU A 190 7.21 -5.75 -11.59
N LEU A 191 6.19 -4.93 -11.80
CA LEU A 191 4.91 -5.35 -12.38
C LEU A 191 5.07 -5.97 -13.78
N LEU A 192 6.07 -5.52 -14.55
CA LEU A 192 6.33 -6.02 -15.89
C LEU A 192 7.19 -7.30 -15.91
N ARG A 193 7.81 -7.68 -14.77
CA ARG A 193 8.76 -8.80 -14.66
C ARG A 193 8.20 -10.00 -13.91
N ASP A 194 7.33 -9.76 -12.94
CA ASP A 194 6.80 -10.79 -12.05
C ASP A 194 5.26 -10.78 -12.10
N PRO A 195 4.64 -11.77 -12.75
CA PRO A 195 3.18 -11.83 -12.89
C PRO A 195 2.44 -12.00 -11.57
N SER A 196 3.13 -12.37 -10.48
CA SER A 196 2.54 -12.42 -9.15
C SER A 196 2.41 -11.04 -8.51
N VAL A 197 3.11 -10.03 -9.02
CA VAL A 197 3.07 -8.65 -8.53
C VAL A 197 1.90 -7.91 -9.18
N ASP A 198 1.08 -7.27 -8.35
CA ASP A 198 -0.13 -6.56 -8.78
C ASP A 198 -0.23 -5.11 -8.21
N GLY A 199 0.87 -4.58 -7.73
CA GLY A 199 0.98 -3.21 -7.22
C GLY A 199 2.31 -3.00 -6.51
N LEU A 200 2.55 -1.89 -5.86
CA LEU A 200 1.78 -0.68 -5.66
C LEU A 200 2.54 0.55 -6.21
N GLN A 201 3.02 1.40 -5.29
CA GLN A 201 3.57 2.71 -5.62
C GLN A 201 5.09 2.70 -5.66
N VAL A 202 5.68 3.39 -6.61
CA VAL A 202 7.11 3.65 -6.68
C VAL A 202 7.41 5.11 -6.37
N ALA A 203 8.62 5.38 -5.86
CA ALA A 203 9.06 6.71 -5.51
C ALA A 203 10.55 6.90 -5.79
N TYR A 204 10.93 8.18 -5.92
CA TYR A 204 12.32 8.65 -5.89
C TYR A 204 12.36 10.06 -5.28
N ALA A 205 13.36 10.31 -4.49
CA ALA A 205 13.83 11.64 -4.10
C ALA A 205 15.31 11.52 -3.69
N ASP A 206 16.08 12.58 -3.86
CA ASP A 206 17.54 12.56 -3.59
C ASP A 206 17.88 12.03 -2.19
N ARG A 207 17.14 12.47 -1.17
CA ARG A 207 17.34 12.03 0.22
C ARG A 207 16.73 10.65 0.52
N LEU A 208 15.79 10.17 -0.29
CA LEU A 208 15.17 8.86 -0.15
C LEU A 208 15.94 7.77 -0.91
N GLY A 209 16.49 8.09 -2.08
CA GLY A 209 16.88 7.12 -3.10
C GLY A 209 15.65 6.55 -3.82
N TYR A 210 15.83 5.51 -4.59
CA TYR A 210 14.69 4.81 -5.22
C TYR A 210 13.99 3.95 -4.17
N ALA A 211 12.65 4.02 -4.15
CA ALA A 211 11.82 3.31 -3.18
C ALA A 211 10.59 2.70 -3.86
N MET A 212 10.05 1.63 -3.25
CA MET A 212 8.87 0.93 -3.74
C MET A 212 8.09 0.34 -2.58
N ALA A 213 6.78 0.55 -2.57
CA ALA A 213 5.83 -0.34 -1.95
C ALA A 213 5.32 -1.30 -3.02
N ALA A 214 5.49 -2.60 -2.83
CA ALA A 214 5.02 -3.63 -3.74
C ALA A 214 4.14 -4.64 -3.01
N THR A 215 3.19 -5.23 -3.73
CA THR A 215 2.42 -6.38 -3.26
C THR A 215 2.45 -7.47 -4.31
N SER A 216 2.52 -8.70 -3.86
CA SER A 216 2.42 -9.87 -4.72
C SER A 216 1.51 -10.92 -4.09
N ARG A 217 0.91 -11.76 -4.95
CA ARG A 217 -0.01 -12.82 -4.57
C ARG A 217 0.41 -14.11 -5.24
N ARG A 218 0.63 -15.16 -4.43
CA ARG A 218 1.02 -16.47 -4.93
C ARG A 218 0.20 -17.57 -4.26
N PRO A 219 -0.13 -18.65 -4.97
CA PRO A 219 -0.72 -19.84 -4.36
C PRO A 219 0.32 -20.53 -3.46
N VAL A 220 -0.05 -20.83 -2.23
CA VAL A 220 0.77 -21.54 -1.25
C VAL A 220 -0.12 -22.49 -0.47
N GLY A 221 0.18 -23.81 -0.51
CA GLY A 221 -0.54 -24.81 0.27
C GLY A 221 -2.06 -24.87 0.01
N GLY A 222 -2.49 -24.61 -1.24
CA GLY A 222 -3.91 -24.62 -1.62
C GLY A 222 -4.70 -23.35 -1.27
N SER A 223 -4.03 -22.33 -0.75
CA SER A 223 -4.62 -21.00 -0.47
C SER A 223 -3.79 -19.89 -1.11
N GLU A 224 -4.38 -18.71 -1.26
CA GLU A 224 -3.68 -17.54 -1.76
C GLU A 224 -2.97 -16.80 -0.62
N ARG A 225 -1.68 -16.58 -0.77
CA ARG A 225 -0.86 -15.80 0.16
C ARG A 225 -0.47 -14.48 -0.47
N ARG A 226 -0.66 -13.39 0.27
CA ARG A 226 -0.27 -12.05 -0.16
C ARG A 226 0.81 -11.47 0.75
N LEU A 227 1.89 -11.00 0.13
CA LEU A 227 2.95 -10.27 0.81
C LEU A 227 2.95 -8.80 0.36
N VAL A 228 3.34 -7.93 1.29
CA VAL A 228 3.59 -6.51 1.06
C VAL A 228 5.04 -6.23 1.41
N ALA A 229 5.80 -5.71 0.46
CA ALA A 229 7.18 -5.29 0.63
C ALA A 229 7.30 -3.78 0.49
N LEU A 230 7.97 -3.13 1.42
CA LEU A 230 8.46 -1.77 1.26
C LEU A 230 9.99 -1.79 1.25
N VAL A 231 10.59 -1.20 0.22
CA VAL A 231 12.04 -1.06 0.07
C VAL A 231 12.38 0.40 -0.19
N VAL A 232 13.34 0.96 0.54
CA VAL A 232 13.76 2.36 0.41
C VAL A 232 15.28 2.48 0.31
N GLY A 233 15.73 3.46 -0.46
CA GLY A 233 17.16 3.78 -0.54
C GLY A 233 17.97 2.84 -1.43
N THR A 234 17.39 2.31 -2.50
CA THR A 234 18.13 1.61 -3.55
C THR A 234 18.78 2.60 -4.53
N PRO A 235 19.89 2.21 -5.21
CA PRO A 235 20.66 3.14 -6.03
C PRO A 235 20.02 3.45 -7.40
N SER A 236 19.08 2.64 -7.87
CA SER A 236 18.45 2.82 -9.18
C SER A 236 17.04 2.22 -9.25
N ALA A 237 16.27 2.59 -10.28
CA ALA A 237 14.95 1.99 -10.56
C ALA A 237 15.04 0.49 -10.82
N GLN A 238 16.12 0.03 -11.45
CA GLN A 238 16.38 -1.39 -11.69
C GLN A 238 16.69 -2.12 -10.38
N ALA A 239 17.60 -1.57 -9.56
CA ALA A 239 17.91 -2.12 -8.25
C ALA A 239 16.68 -2.19 -7.36
N ARG A 240 15.84 -1.14 -7.36
CA ARG A 240 14.57 -1.11 -6.65
C ARG A 240 13.70 -2.32 -6.99
N ALA A 241 13.48 -2.60 -8.28
CA ALA A 241 12.69 -3.74 -8.71
C ALA A 241 13.34 -5.08 -8.31
N THR A 242 14.64 -5.23 -8.56
CA THR A 242 15.38 -6.47 -8.26
C THR A 242 15.42 -6.77 -6.75
N GLU A 243 15.72 -5.78 -5.93
CA GLU A 243 15.82 -5.97 -4.48
C GLU A 243 14.45 -6.24 -3.84
N THR A 244 13.40 -5.58 -4.35
CA THR A 244 12.03 -5.86 -3.90
C THR A 244 11.60 -7.28 -4.29
N GLN A 245 11.92 -7.74 -5.50
CA GLN A 245 11.63 -9.12 -5.94
C GLN A 245 12.37 -10.15 -5.08
N LYS A 246 13.64 -9.89 -4.77
CA LYS A 246 14.45 -10.73 -3.89
C LYS A 246 13.81 -10.90 -2.52
N LEU A 247 13.36 -9.80 -1.94
CA LEU A 247 12.69 -9.79 -0.63
C LEU A 247 11.37 -10.55 -0.66
N LEU A 248 10.54 -10.35 -1.69
CA LEU A 248 9.28 -11.09 -1.88
C LEU A 248 9.52 -12.58 -2.04
N ASN A 249 10.47 -12.97 -2.90
CA ASN A 249 10.81 -14.37 -3.13
C ASN A 249 11.27 -15.07 -1.85
N TRP A 250 12.10 -14.41 -1.05
CA TRP A 250 12.53 -14.93 0.24
C TRP A 250 11.34 -15.12 1.20
N GLY A 251 10.39 -14.18 1.25
CA GLY A 251 9.20 -14.31 2.07
C GLY A 251 8.33 -15.51 1.71
N TYR A 252 8.24 -15.84 0.42
CA TYR A 252 7.52 -17.04 -0.04
C TYR A 252 8.28 -18.33 0.18
N SER A 253 9.61 -18.33 0.02
CA SER A 253 10.44 -19.52 0.15
C SER A 253 10.84 -19.84 1.59
N GLY A 254 10.96 -18.82 2.44
CA GLY A 254 11.48 -18.94 3.80
C GLY A 254 10.44 -19.26 4.86
N PHE A 255 9.14 -19.19 4.55
CA PHE A 255 8.07 -19.35 5.53
C PHE A 255 6.93 -20.21 5.01
N ASP A 256 6.45 -21.10 5.87
CA ASP A 256 5.17 -21.77 5.73
C ASP A 256 4.08 -20.95 6.42
N VAL A 257 2.83 -21.07 5.96
CA VAL A 257 1.66 -20.48 6.63
C VAL A 257 0.81 -21.61 7.18
N VAL A 258 0.59 -21.58 8.50
CA VAL A 258 -0.21 -22.56 9.22
C VAL A 258 -1.55 -21.92 9.59
N ARG A 259 -2.63 -22.59 9.28
CA ARG A 259 -3.96 -22.22 9.76
C ARG A 259 -4.18 -22.84 11.14
N LEU A 260 -4.21 -22.00 12.18
CA LEU A 260 -4.47 -22.43 13.57
C LEU A 260 -5.96 -22.72 13.77
N PHE A 261 -6.83 -21.82 13.26
CA PHE A 261 -8.28 -21.95 13.37
C PHE A 261 -8.95 -21.51 12.06
N ALA A 262 -10.02 -22.20 11.69
CA ALA A 262 -10.85 -21.79 10.55
C ALA A 262 -11.70 -20.57 10.90
N ALA A 263 -12.17 -19.87 9.88
CA ALA A 263 -13.15 -18.80 10.05
C ALA A 263 -14.43 -19.35 10.71
N GLY A 264 -14.95 -18.65 11.71
CA GLY A 264 -16.13 -19.08 12.47
C GLY A 264 -15.94 -20.29 13.39
N GLN A 265 -14.75 -20.89 13.42
CA GLN A 265 -14.46 -22.02 14.32
C GLN A 265 -14.50 -21.55 15.78
N ALA A 266 -15.32 -22.22 16.61
CA ALA A 266 -15.30 -21.99 18.04
C ALA A 266 -13.96 -22.49 18.63
N VAL A 267 -13.28 -21.62 19.35
CA VAL A 267 -12.00 -21.90 20.02
C VAL A 267 -12.17 -21.95 21.54
N SER A 268 -13.24 -21.37 22.08
CA SER A 268 -13.62 -21.35 23.49
C SER A 268 -15.11 -21.12 23.64
N THR A 269 -15.61 -21.21 24.88
CA THR A 269 -16.98 -20.83 25.22
C THR A 269 -16.97 -19.85 26.39
N ALA A 270 -17.84 -18.85 26.36
CA ALA A 270 -18.07 -17.92 27.48
C ALA A 270 -19.42 -18.21 28.14
N PRO A 271 -19.51 -18.23 29.49
CA PRO A 271 -20.80 -18.32 30.17
C PRO A 271 -21.64 -17.06 29.97
N VAL A 272 -22.94 -17.23 29.83
CA VAL A 272 -23.87 -16.11 29.67
C VAL A 272 -24.68 -15.96 30.94
N TRP A 273 -24.57 -14.79 31.57
CA TRP A 273 -25.34 -14.45 32.77
C TRP A 273 -26.76 -14.01 32.37
N LYS A 274 -27.78 -14.67 32.94
CA LYS A 274 -29.21 -14.39 32.69
C LYS A 274 -29.64 -14.41 31.21
N GLY A 275 -28.94 -15.13 30.34
CA GLY A 275 -29.35 -15.34 28.96
C GLY A 275 -30.22 -16.59 28.75
N SER A 276 -30.83 -16.71 27.59
CA SER A 276 -31.57 -17.93 27.17
C SER A 276 -30.64 -19.13 26.94
N ALA A 277 -29.39 -18.88 26.58
CA ALA A 277 -28.33 -19.88 26.47
C ALA A 277 -27.39 -19.81 27.68
N ARG A 278 -26.89 -20.97 28.14
CA ARG A 278 -25.95 -21.01 29.28
C ARG A 278 -24.52 -20.58 28.89
N SER A 279 -24.17 -20.70 27.64
CA SER A 279 -22.87 -20.30 27.10
C SER A 279 -22.96 -19.96 25.62
N VAL A 280 -22.02 -19.15 25.13
CA VAL A 280 -21.87 -18.81 23.71
C VAL A 280 -20.49 -19.25 23.22
N PRO A 281 -20.41 -19.81 22.01
CA PRO A 281 -19.12 -20.12 21.39
C PRO A 281 -18.37 -18.83 21.02
N LEU A 282 -17.08 -18.78 21.30
CA LEU A 282 -16.18 -17.68 20.95
C LEU A 282 -15.23 -18.13 19.83
N GLY A 283 -15.12 -17.35 18.80
CA GLY A 283 -14.24 -17.58 17.66
C GLY A 283 -13.98 -16.29 16.89
N ARG A 284 -13.11 -16.39 15.89
CA ARG A 284 -12.84 -15.26 15.00
C ARG A 284 -13.67 -15.40 13.72
N THR A 285 -14.14 -14.29 13.19
CA THR A 285 -14.86 -14.25 11.90
C THR A 285 -13.96 -14.57 10.71
N GLN A 286 -12.64 -14.40 10.87
CA GLN A 286 -11.63 -14.74 9.87
C GLN A 286 -10.73 -15.88 10.39
N ALA A 287 -10.16 -16.66 9.47
CA ALA A 287 -9.20 -17.70 9.80
C ALA A 287 -7.98 -17.09 10.53
N SER A 288 -7.50 -17.80 11.54
CA SER A 288 -6.26 -17.44 12.26
C SER A 288 -5.09 -18.14 11.57
N LEU A 289 -4.25 -17.35 10.93
CA LEU A 289 -3.05 -17.81 10.22
C LEU A 289 -1.79 -17.38 10.98
N VAL A 290 -0.75 -18.18 10.92
CA VAL A 290 0.58 -17.84 11.42
C VAL A 290 1.64 -18.21 10.38
N ALA A 291 2.55 -17.29 10.10
CA ALA A 291 3.73 -17.55 9.30
C ALA A 291 4.87 -18.05 10.21
N VAL A 292 5.44 -19.19 9.87
CA VAL A 292 6.54 -19.84 10.61
C VAL A 292 7.69 -20.15 9.67
N PRO A 293 8.94 -20.23 10.14
CA PRO A 293 10.05 -20.67 9.32
C PRO A 293 9.72 -21.99 8.62
N ARG A 294 10.14 -22.10 7.36
CA ARG A 294 9.86 -23.28 6.54
C ARG A 294 10.30 -24.58 7.22
N GLY A 295 9.42 -25.60 7.18
CA GLY A 295 9.64 -26.89 7.81
C GLY A 295 9.36 -26.91 9.32
N GLN A 296 8.88 -25.82 9.93
CA GLN A 296 8.54 -25.77 11.35
C GLN A 296 7.03 -25.83 11.63
N ALA A 297 6.21 -26.00 10.61
CA ALA A 297 4.75 -26.05 10.73
C ALA A 297 4.26 -27.09 11.75
N ALA A 298 4.87 -28.29 11.78
CA ALA A 298 4.51 -29.36 12.71
C ALA A 298 4.84 -29.06 14.19
N ARG A 299 5.62 -28.01 14.48
CA ARG A 299 5.99 -27.63 15.86
C ARG A 299 5.01 -26.67 16.51
N ILE A 300 4.03 -26.18 15.76
CA ILE A 300 3.06 -25.20 16.25
C ILE A 300 2.00 -25.93 17.08
N GLN A 301 1.90 -25.54 18.35
CA GLN A 301 0.86 -25.97 19.27
C GLN A 301 0.12 -24.73 19.78
N PRO A 302 -1.11 -24.46 19.33
CA PRO A 302 -1.88 -23.32 19.82
C PRO A 302 -2.29 -23.57 21.28
N THR A 303 -2.04 -22.60 22.15
CA THR A 303 -2.49 -22.60 23.56
C THR A 303 -3.45 -21.44 23.75
N LEU A 304 -4.59 -21.70 24.38
CA LEU A 304 -5.53 -20.67 24.83
C LEU A 304 -5.17 -20.29 26.28
N THR A 305 -4.92 -19.02 26.52
CA THR A 305 -4.66 -18.46 27.85
C THR A 305 -5.72 -17.44 28.19
#